data_c5e2bae6bb174906591896e35337fdf7
#
_entry.id   c5e2bae6bb174906591896e35337fdf7
#
_cell.length_a   1.000
_cell.length_b   1.000
_cell.length_c   1.000
_cell.angle_alpha   90.00
_cell.angle_beta   90.00
_cell.angle_gamma   90.00
#
_symmetry.space_group_name_H-M   'P 1'
#
loop_
_entity.id
_entity.type
_entity.pdbx_description
1 polymer ?
#
loop_
_entity_poly.entity_id
_entity_poly.type
_entity_poly.pdbx_seq_one_letter_code
_entity_poly.pdbx_strand_id
1 'polypeptide(L)'
;SRGLGDVYKRQVEGPGYYVLQGVAKMGKNGQKISGDSFLMKTLPGGKEAAILSDGMGSGERALQESGMLVEMLEELLGAGFPVETALSMINTALVMGREEVRFSTVDMSIFDLYNGKCEFVKAGAAVTFLRTKDGVEHIRSESLPLGVIQRQQSEKETRQLESGDVVVMVSDGILDALPAGEQEHLLDLMIGGSPLENPEELANYILDKVLELAAGKAGDDMTVLVAGIWKMCYSR
;
A
#
# COMPACT_ATOMS: atom_id res chain seq x y z
N SER A 1 -18.13 -32.41 -49.52
CA SER A 1 -17.78 -32.39 -48.07
C SER A 1 -17.00 -31.13 -47.74
N ARG A 2 -17.68 -30.19 -47.12
CA ARG A 2 -17.08 -28.95 -46.60
C ARG A 2 -16.69 -29.22 -45.14
N GLY A 3 -15.40 -29.13 -44.86
CA GLY A 3 -14.90 -29.19 -43.52
C GLY A 3 -15.42 -28.01 -42.68
N LEU A 4 -16.04 -28.32 -41.58
CA LEU A 4 -16.36 -27.35 -40.53
C LEU A 4 -15.04 -26.87 -39.94
N GLY A 5 -14.80 -25.57 -40.05
CA GLY A 5 -13.67 -24.93 -39.40
C GLY A 5 -13.77 -25.09 -37.88
N ASP A 6 -12.75 -25.67 -37.29
CA ASP A 6 -12.57 -25.73 -35.85
C ASP A 6 -12.54 -24.33 -35.30
N VAL A 7 -13.61 -23.96 -34.59
CA VAL A 7 -13.62 -22.77 -33.78
C VAL A 7 -12.76 -23.05 -32.53
N TYR A 8 -11.50 -22.68 -32.60
CA TYR A 8 -10.63 -22.69 -31.43
C TYR A 8 -11.20 -21.68 -30.41
N LYS A 9 -11.95 -22.17 -29.45
CA LYS A 9 -12.22 -21.42 -28.23
C LYS A 9 -10.89 -21.32 -27.47
N ARG A 10 -10.17 -20.22 -27.63
CA ARG A 10 -9.13 -19.85 -26.68
C ARG A 10 -9.84 -19.62 -25.34
N GLN A 11 -9.77 -20.59 -24.46
CA GLN A 11 -10.11 -20.42 -23.07
C GLN A 11 -9.00 -19.54 -22.47
N VAL A 12 -9.27 -18.26 -22.29
CA VAL A 12 -8.39 -17.36 -21.53
C VAL A 12 -8.68 -17.69 -20.09
N GLU A 13 -7.70 -18.25 -19.38
CA GLU A 13 -7.81 -18.41 -17.93
C GLU A 13 -7.97 -17.01 -17.32
N GLY A 14 -9.03 -16.82 -16.57
CA GLY A 14 -9.24 -15.62 -15.77
C GLY A 14 -8.27 -15.55 -14.57
N PRO A 15 -8.25 -14.43 -13.83
CA PRO A 15 -7.44 -14.31 -12.62
C PRO A 15 -7.74 -15.43 -11.63
N GLY A 16 -6.70 -16.03 -11.04
CA GLY A 16 -6.83 -17.09 -10.03
C GLY A 16 -7.09 -16.55 -8.62
N TYR A 17 -6.92 -15.23 -8.44
CA TYR A 17 -7.04 -14.54 -7.17
C TYR A 17 -7.84 -13.24 -7.31
N TYR A 18 -8.34 -12.75 -6.18
CA TYR A 18 -8.90 -11.41 -6.01
C TYR A 18 -8.35 -10.77 -4.74
N VAL A 19 -8.35 -9.45 -4.70
CA VAL A 19 -7.91 -8.65 -3.56
C VAL A 19 -9.09 -7.85 -3.04
N LEU A 20 -9.28 -7.85 -1.72
CA LEU A 20 -10.15 -6.92 -1.02
C LEU A 20 -9.27 -5.94 -0.24
N GLN A 21 -9.71 -4.71 -0.16
CA GLN A 21 -8.95 -3.64 0.47
C GLN A 21 -9.84 -2.87 1.43
N GLY A 22 -9.23 -2.30 2.46
CA GLY A 22 -9.89 -1.45 3.43
C GLY A 22 -8.93 -0.40 3.96
N VAL A 23 -9.44 0.74 4.39
CA VAL A 23 -8.65 1.84 4.92
C VAL A 23 -9.33 2.45 6.13
N ALA A 24 -8.52 2.76 7.16
CA ALA A 24 -8.92 3.58 8.29
C ALA A 24 -7.94 4.75 8.42
N LYS A 25 -8.46 5.95 8.61
CA LYS A 25 -7.59 7.13 8.68
C LYS A 25 -8.15 8.20 9.62
N MET A 26 -7.23 8.94 10.25
CA MET A 26 -7.54 10.07 11.12
C MET A 26 -6.47 11.15 10.93
N GLY A 27 -6.91 12.37 10.72
CA GLY A 27 -6.02 13.51 10.69
C GLY A 27 -5.51 13.89 12.08
N LYS A 28 -4.40 14.59 12.11
CA LYS A 28 -3.76 15.14 13.32
C LYS A 28 -4.76 15.85 14.21
N ASN A 29 -4.71 15.57 15.51
CA ASN A 29 -5.65 16.12 16.51
C ASN A 29 -7.13 15.80 16.22
N GLY A 30 -7.45 14.73 15.52
CA GLY A 30 -8.82 14.36 15.16
C GLY A 30 -9.41 15.20 14.03
N GLN A 31 -8.59 15.90 13.26
CA GLN A 31 -9.05 16.67 12.10
C GLN A 31 -9.55 15.73 11.00
N LYS A 32 -10.45 16.24 10.15
CA LYS A 32 -10.97 15.50 8.99
C LYS A 32 -9.96 15.40 7.85
N ILE A 33 -9.05 16.38 7.77
CA ILE A 33 -8.01 16.44 6.75
C ILE A 33 -6.77 15.74 7.30
N SER A 34 -6.22 14.82 6.52
CA SER A 34 -4.98 14.11 6.80
C SER A 34 -4.02 14.35 5.64
N GLY A 35 -2.75 14.54 5.93
CA GLY A 35 -1.68 14.67 4.93
C GLY A 35 -1.35 13.40 4.20
N ASP A 36 -1.86 12.25 4.66
CA ASP A 36 -1.70 10.98 3.98
C ASP A 36 -2.63 10.84 2.79
N SER A 37 -2.16 10.25 1.71
CA SER A 37 -2.96 9.86 0.55
C SER A 37 -2.77 8.37 0.26
N PHE A 38 -3.81 7.75 -0.28
CA PHE A 38 -3.79 6.33 -0.65
C PHE A 38 -4.49 6.09 -1.99
N LEU A 39 -4.15 4.99 -2.63
CA LEU A 39 -4.78 4.51 -3.85
C LEU A 39 -5.02 3.01 -3.76
N MET A 40 -6.20 2.59 -4.18
CA MET A 40 -6.57 1.20 -4.40
C MET A 40 -7.08 1.09 -5.84
N LYS A 41 -6.35 0.38 -6.71
CA LYS A 41 -6.64 0.41 -8.14
C LYS A 41 -6.25 -0.88 -8.86
N THR A 42 -7.13 -1.31 -9.75
CA THR A 42 -6.82 -2.33 -10.75
C THR A 42 -5.91 -1.74 -11.83
N LEU A 43 -4.81 -2.43 -12.10
CA LEU A 43 -3.82 -2.06 -13.10
C LEU A 43 -3.90 -3.00 -14.32
N PRO A 44 -3.34 -2.58 -15.48
CA PRO A 44 -3.22 -3.45 -16.64
C PRO A 44 -2.52 -4.78 -16.34
N GLY A 45 -2.89 -5.84 -17.04
CA GLY A 45 -2.27 -7.16 -16.91
C GLY A 45 -2.75 -7.98 -15.72
N GLY A 46 -3.94 -7.67 -15.17
CA GLY A 46 -4.51 -8.44 -14.06
C GLY A 46 -3.78 -8.23 -12.74
N LYS A 47 -3.38 -7.00 -12.48
CA LYS A 47 -2.75 -6.59 -11.23
C LYS A 47 -3.68 -5.70 -10.43
N GLU A 48 -3.50 -5.72 -9.11
CA GLU A 48 -4.16 -4.82 -8.16
C GLU A 48 -3.09 -4.09 -7.36
N ALA A 49 -3.21 -2.77 -7.22
CA ALA A 49 -2.28 -1.97 -6.45
C ALA A 49 -2.93 -1.40 -5.21
N ALA A 50 -2.21 -1.46 -4.09
CA ALA A 50 -2.47 -0.71 -2.88
C ALA A 50 -1.28 0.22 -2.65
N ILE A 51 -1.51 1.53 -2.54
CA ILE A 51 -0.46 2.54 -2.43
C ILE A 51 -0.81 3.46 -1.26
N LEU A 52 0.17 3.71 -0.41
CA LEU A 52 0.11 4.69 0.67
C LEU A 52 1.25 5.68 0.50
N SER A 53 0.95 6.97 0.60
CA SER A 53 1.92 8.06 0.56
C SER A 53 1.67 9.02 1.71
N ASP A 54 2.71 9.32 2.45
CA ASP A 54 2.73 10.34 3.48
C ASP A 54 3.44 11.59 2.95
N GLY A 55 2.78 12.75 3.04
CA GLY A 55 3.31 14.05 2.65
C GLY A 55 4.12 14.67 3.78
N MET A 56 5.01 15.61 3.45
CA MET A 56 5.82 16.30 4.44
C MET A 56 4.99 17.19 5.37
N GLY A 57 4.94 16.87 6.66
CA GLY A 57 4.19 17.58 7.68
C GLY A 57 2.76 17.08 7.83
N SER A 58 1.78 17.97 8.02
CA SER A 58 0.39 17.58 8.22
C SER A 58 -0.58 18.61 7.61
N GLY A 59 -1.85 18.21 7.44
CA GLY A 59 -2.92 19.07 6.95
C GLY A 59 -2.94 19.25 5.43
N GLU A 60 -3.54 20.36 4.95
CA GLU A 60 -3.83 20.57 3.53
C GLU A 60 -2.59 20.55 2.63
N ARG A 61 -1.47 21.11 3.07
CA ARG A 61 -0.24 21.14 2.28
C ARG A 61 0.34 19.74 2.09
N ALA A 62 0.43 18.97 3.16
CA ALA A 62 0.89 17.58 3.10
C ALA A 62 -0.04 16.73 2.22
N LEU A 63 -1.37 16.94 2.34
CA LEU A 63 -2.37 16.28 1.49
C LEU A 63 -2.19 16.63 0.01
N GLN A 64 -1.88 17.88 -0.33
CA GLN A 64 -1.61 18.26 -1.72
C GLN A 64 -0.37 17.57 -2.27
N GLU A 65 0.69 17.43 -1.45
CA GLU A 65 1.95 16.80 -1.86
C GLU A 65 1.80 15.29 -2.04
N SER A 66 1.24 14.59 -1.05
CA SER A 66 0.98 13.15 -1.13
C SER A 66 -0.07 12.81 -2.20
N GLY A 67 -1.11 13.63 -2.33
CA GLY A 67 -2.18 13.47 -3.32
C GLY A 67 -1.66 13.59 -4.75
N MET A 68 -0.85 14.63 -5.03
CA MET A 68 -0.22 14.80 -6.35
C MET A 68 0.64 13.59 -6.73
N LEU A 69 1.42 13.07 -5.77
CA LEU A 69 2.27 11.90 -6.01
C LEU A 69 1.42 10.67 -6.33
N VAL A 70 0.36 10.43 -5.56
CA VAL A 70 -0.56 9.30 -5.78
C VAL A 70 -1.27 9.42 -7.13
N GLU A 71 -1.73 10.61 -7.53
CA GLU A 71 -2.34 10.86 -8.84
C GLU A 71 -1.36 10.57 -9.99
N MET A 72 -0.11 11.03 -9.87
CA MET A 72 0.92 10.74 -10.88
C MET A 72 1.21 9.24 -11.00
N LEU A 73 1.27 8.52 -9.87
CA LEU A 73 1.41 7.06 -9.86
C LEU A 73 0.21 6.39 -10.52
N GLU A 74 -1.01 6.84 -10.21
CA GLU A 74 -2.24 6.32 -10.81
C GLU A 74 -2.23 6.43 -12.33
N GLU A 75 -1.87 7.60 -12.86
CA GLU A 75 -1.80 7.84 -14.30
C GLU A 75 -0.73 6.99 -14.99
N LEU A 76 0.50 6.97 -14.45
CA LEU A 76 1.61 6.26 -15.07
C LEU A 76 1.42 4.74 -15.00
N LEU A 77 1.05 4.20 -13.85
CA LEU A 77 0.81 2.76 -13.70
C LEU A 77 -0.43 2.31 -14.47
N GLY A 78 -1.49 3.14 -14.50
CA GLY A 78 -2.69 2.91 -15.30
C GLY A 78 -2.41 2.91 -16.80
N ALA A 79 -1.45 3.70 -17.26
CA ALA A 79 -0.97 3.70 -18.64
C ALA A 79 -0.02 2.53 -18.96
N GLY A 80 0.30 1.68 -17.98
CA GLY A 80 1.12 0.50 -18.16
C GLY A 80 2.63 0.74 -18.05
N PHE A 81 3.07 1.89 -17.54
CA PHE A 81 4.50 2.10 -17.27
C PHE A 81 5.00 1.14 -16.18
N PRO A 82 6.22 0.58 -16.32
CA PRO A 82 6.87 -0.15 -15.24
C PRO A 82 7.00 0.72 -13.98
N VAL A 83 6.88 0.10 -12.81
CA VAL A 83 6.93 0.80 -11.51
C VAL A 83 8.19 1.63 -11.35
N GLU A 84 9.35 1.05 -11.67
CA GLU A 84 10.64 1.72 -11.55
C GLU A 84 10.73 2.95 -12.46
N THR A 85 10.15 2.85 -13.67
CA THR A 85 10.08 3.97 -14.62
C THR A 85 9.18 5.08 -14.07
N ALA A 86 7.99 4.72 -13.58
CA ALA A 86 7.06 5.67 -12.98
C ALA A 86 7.68 6.41 -11.81
N LEU A 87 8.32 5.69 -10.87
CA LEU A 87 8.99 6.28 -9.72
C LEU A 87 10.16 7.20 -10.12
N SER A 88 10.96 6.78 -11.12
CA SER A 88 12.06 7.61 -11.63
C SER A 88 11.57 8.91 -12.27
N MET A 89 10.48 8.85 -13.05
CA MET A 89 9.87 10.04 -13.66
C MET A 89 9.33 11.00 -12.59
N ILE A 90 8.61 10.48 -11.61
CA ILE A 90 8.07 11.27 -10.50
C ILE A 90 9.19 11.88 -9.68
N ASN A 91 10.21 11.10 -9.29
CA ASN A 91 11.35 11.60 -8.55
C ASN A 91 12.05 12.73 -9.30
N THR A 92 12.25 12.57 -10.60
CA THR A 92 12.83 13.62 -11.45
C THR A 92 11.98 14.89 -11.43
N ALA A 93 10.65 14.75 -11.57
CA ALA A 93 9.73 15.89 -11.52
C ALA A 93 9.74 16.59 -10.16
N LEU A 94 9.87 15.84 -9.07
CA LEU A 94 9.95 16.40 -7.72
C LEU A 94 11.27 17.14 -7.46
N VAL A 95 12.38 16.64 -7.99
CA VAL A 95 13.70 17.25 -7.82
C VAL A 95 13.91 18.45 -8.75
N MET A 96 13.40 18.37 -9.99
CA MET A 96 13.56 19.42 -11.01
C MET A 96 12.45 20.45 -10.90
N GLY A 97 12.78 21.69 -10.61
CA GLY A 97 11.89 22.84 -10.80
C GLY A 97 11.22 23.40 -9.55
N ARG A 98 11.83 23.24 -8.37
CA ARG A 98 11.25 23.80 -7.12
C ARG A 98 12.30 24.55 -6.30
N GLU A 99 11.90 25.71 -5.81
CA GLU A 99 12.68 26.49 -4.83
C GLU A 99 12.68 25.83 -3.44
N GLU A 100 11.67 25.00 -3.15
CA GLU A 100 11.53 24.27 -1.88
C GLU A 100 11.65 22.77 -2.10
N VAL A 101 12.44 22.11 -1.27
CA VAL A 101 12.54 20.64 -1.22
C VAL A 101 11.20 20.09 -0.74
N ARG A 102 10.58 19.29 -1.58
CA ARG A 102 9.36 18.54 -1.25
C ARG A 102 9.63 17.08 -1.44
N PHE A 103 9.29 16.29 -0.46
CA PHE A 103 9.43 14.86 -0.54
C PHE A 103 8.17 14.18 0.02
N SER A 104 7.90 13.00 -0.48
CA SER A 104 6.82 12.16 0.01
C SER A 104 7.27 10.72 0.02
N THR A 105 6.74 9.97 0.96
CA THR A 105 6.99 8.54 1.04
C THR A 105 6.15 7.80 -0.01
N VAL A 106 6.60 6.61 -0.40
CA VAL A 106 5.81 5.68 -1.20
C VAL A 106 5.90 4.31 -0.59
N ASP A 107 4.77 3.76 -0.22
CA ASP A 107 4.59 2.35 0.14
C ASP A 107 3.62 1.72 -0.85
N MET A 108 4.08 0.73 -1.59
CA MET A 108 3.31 0.09 -2.65
C MET A 108 3.31 -1.42 -2.49
N SER A 109 2.13 -2.03 -2.62
CA SER A 109 1.93 -3.47 -2.73
C SER A 109 1.17 -3.76 -4.01
N ILE A 110 1.80 -4.46 -4.95
CA ILE A 110 1.23 -4.78 -6.27
C ILE A 110 1.03 -6.28 -6.35
N PHE A 111 -0.23 -6.69 -6.39
CA PHE A 111 -0.66 -8.07 -6.43
C PHE A 111 -0.86 -8.52 -7.88
N ASP A 112 -0.23 -9.63 -8.28
CA ASP A 112 -0.52 -10.31 -9.53
C ASP A 112 -1.64 -11.32 -9.29
N LEU A 113 -2.81 -11.04 -9.87
CA LEU A 113 -4.02 -11.83 -9.64
C LEU A 113 -4.02 -13.18 -10.36
N TYR A 114 -3.07 -13.43 -11.29
CA TYR A 114 -2.95 -14.72 -11.96
C TYR A 114 -2.17 -15.74 -11.12
N ASN A 115 -1.10 -15.30 -10.46
CA ASN A 115 -0.17 -16.20 -9.78
C ASN A 115 -0.06 -15.97 -8.26
N GLY A 116 -0.69 -14.92 -7.71
CA GLY A 116 -0.67 -14.60 -6.28
C GLY A 116 0.66 -14.02 -5.79
N LYS A 117 1.54 -13.56 -6.68
CA LYS A 117 2.75 -12.84 -6.27
C LYS A 117 2.41 -11.41 -5.88
N CYS A 118 3.08 -10.89 -4.86
CA CYS A 118 3.03 -9.50 -4.48
C CYS A 118 4.43 -8.88 -4.57
N GLU A 119 4.53 -7.76 -5.26
CA GLU A 119 5.70 -6.90 -5.27
C GLU A 119 5.49 -5.78 -4.24
N PHE A 120 6.41 -5.67 -3.31
CA PHE A 120 6.51 -4.55 -2.37
C PHE A 120 7.55 -3.57 -2.86
N VAL A 121 7.16 -2.31 -3.01
CA VAL A 121 8.07 -1.24 -3.48
C VAL A 121 7.96 -0.07 -2.52
N LYS A 122 9.09 0.34 -1.96
CA LYS A 122 9.13 1.34 -0.90
C LYS A 122 10.13 2.45 -1.21
N ALA A 123 9.76 3.67 -0.87
CA ALA A 123 10.64 4.84 -0.87
C ALA A 123 10.37 5.67 0.39
N GLY A 124 11.25 5.57 1.38
CA GLY A 124 11.15 6.29 2.66
C GLY A 124 9.93 5.95 3.52
N ALA A 125 9.25 4.86 3.22
CA ALA A 125 8.02 4.50 3.89
C ALA A 125 8.27 3.64 5.14
N ALA A 126 7.30 3.68 6.07
CA ALA A 126 7.26 2.87 7.28
C ALA A 126 7.25 1.36 6.98
N VAL A 127 7.44 0.54 8.00
CA VAL A 127 7.35 -0.91 7.87
C VAL A 127 5.96 -1.35 7.40
N THR A 128 5.93 -2.33 6.49
CA THR A 128 4.70 -3.02 6.05
C THR A 128 4.67 -4.39 6.70
N PHE A 129 3.50 -4.78 7.19
CA PHE A 129 3.27 -6.05 7.86
C PHE A 129 2.57 -7.02 6.91
N LEU A 130 3.07 -8.24 6.82
CA LEU A 130 2.45 -9.32 6.06
C LEU A 130 1.99 -10.40 7.04
N ARG A 131 0.68 -10.51 7.25
CA ARG A 131 0.07 -11.59 8.04
C ARG A 131 -0.14 -12.79 7.15
N THR A 132 0.50 -13.90 7.51
CA THR A 132 0.34 -15.21 6.90
C THR A 132 -0.18 -16.22 7.92
N LYS A 133 -0.41 -17.45 7.49
CA LYS A 133 -0.74 -18.57 8.40
C LYS A 133 0.36 -18.87 9.42
N ASP A 134 1.61 -18.50 9.13
CA ASP A 134 2.78 -18.80 9.96
C ASP A 134 3.12 -17.63 10.92
N GLY A 135 2.44 -16.49 10.80
CA GLY A 135 2.64 -15.32 11.65
C GLY A 135 2.66 -14.01 10.89
N VAL A 136 3.30 -13.00 11.47
CA VAL A 136 3.47 -11.68 10.88
C VAL A 136 4.92 -11.47 10.47
N GLU A 137 5.14 -11.18 9.19
CA GLU A 137 6.43 -10.82 8.61
C GLU A 137 6.51 -9.30 8.40
N HIS A 138 7.72 -8.76 8.38
CA HIS A 138 7.97 -7.34 8.18
C HIS A 138 8.67 -7.09 6.85
N ILE A 139 8.13 -6.19 6.05
CA ILE A 139 8.75 -5.66 4.82
C ILE A 139 9.27 -4.26 5.13
N ARG A 140 10.59 -4.10 5.11
CA ARG A 140 11.27 -2.84 5.43
C ARG A 140 12.05 -2.31 4.23
N SER A 141 12.37 -1.03 4.30
CA SER A 141 13.25 -0.36 3.36
C SER A 141 14.06 0.70 4.08
N GLU A 142 15.32 0.84 3.68
CA GLU A 142 16.20 1.92 4.13
C GLU A 142 16.31 3.04 3.08
N SER A 143 15.53 2.96 2.00
CA SER A 143 15.53 3.95 0.94
C SER A 143 14.96 5.29 1.40
N LEU A 144 15.44 6.38 0.79
CA LEU A 144 14.95 7.73 1.07
C LEU A 144 13.59 7.98 0.40
N PRO A 145 12.78 8.93 0.90
CA PRO A 145 11.58 9.40 0.20
C PRO A 145 11.88 9.94 -1.20
N LEU A 146 10.87 9.95 -2.07
CA LEU A 146 10.99 10.58 -3.39
C LEU A 146 11.16 12.09 -3.26
N GLY A 147 12.00 12.68 -4.11
CA GLY A 147 12.30 14.11 -4.14
C GLY A 147 13.50 14.54 -3.31
N VAL A 148 14.10 13.63 -2.52
CA VAL A 148 15.26 13.96 -1.66
C VAL A 148 16.55 14.00 -2.47
N ILE A 149 16.78 13.04 -3.38
CA ILE A 149 18.00 12.92 -4.18
C ILE A 149 17.68 12.65 -5.65
N GLN A 150 18.60 13.08 -6.55
CA GLN A 150 18.39 12.95 -8.00
C GLN A 150 18.31 11.50 -8.50
N ARG A 151 19.09 10.61 -7.90
CA ARG A 151 19.08 9.18 -8.25
C ARG A 151 18.56 8.38 -7.06
N GLN A 152 17.25 8.26 -7.02
CA GLN A 152 16.55 7.41 -6.05
C GLN A 152 16.64 5.96 -6.48
N GLN A 153 16.96 5.08 -5.55
CA GLN A 153 16.76 3.64 -5.69
C GLN A 153 15.59 3.28 -4.77
N SER A 154 14.47 2.85 -5.36
CA SER A 154 13.42 2.19 -4.60
C SER A 154 13.84 0.76 -4.31
N GLU A 155 13.58 0.31 -3.11
CA GLU A 155 13.78 -1.09 -2.75
C GLU A 155 12.55 -1.89 -3.16
N LYS A 156 12.80 -3.04 -3.76
CA LYS A 156 11.78 -3.95 -4.26
C LYS A 156 11.97 -5.33 -3.66
N GLU A 157 10.91 -5.86 -3.13
CA GLU A 157 10.86 -7.20 -2.58
C GLU A 157 9.64 -7.95 -3.14
N THR A 158 9.77 -9.23 -3.44
CA THR A 158 8.66 -10.04 -3.97
C THR A 158 8.38 -11.20 -3.03
N ARG A 159 7.09 -11.43 -2.75
CA ARG A 159 6.59 -12.58 -1.98
C ARG A 159 5.57 -13.36 -2.79
N GLN A 160 5.58 -14.67 -2.63
CA GLN A 160 4.47 -15.53 -3.04
C GLN A 160 3.45 -15.55 -1.91
N LEU A 161 2.24 -15.06 -2.19
CA LEU A 161 1.15 -15.04 -1.23
C LEU A 161 0.22 -16.24 -1.42
N GLU A 162 -0.38 -16.65 -0.31
CA GLU A 162 -1.42 -17.68 -0.26
C GLU A 162 -2.80 -17.05 -0.03
N SER A 163 -3.86 -17.83 -0.27
CA SER A 163 -5.23 -17.39 0.00
C SER A 163 -5.43 -17.11 1.49
N GLY A 164 -5.85 -15.92 1.84
CA GLY A 164 -6.04 -15.46 3.21
C GLY A 164 -4.88 -14.64 3.78
N ASP A 165 -3.77 -14.51 3.04
CA ASP A 165 -2.69 -13.60 3.44
C ASP A 165 -3.16 -12.14 3.36
N VAL A 166 -2.69 -11.32 4.31
CA VAL A 166 -3.11 -9.94 4.47
C VAL A 166 -1.90 -9.03 4.62
N VAL A 167 -1.84 -8.00 3.79
CA VAL A 167 -0.85 -6.92 3.84
C VAL A 167 -1.43 -5.74 4.62
N VAL A 168 -0.69 -5.21 5.58
CA VAL A 168 -1.04 -4.03 6.36
C VAL A 168 0.04 -2.99 6.19
N MET A 169 -0.30 -1.86 5.57
CA MET A 169 0.54 -0.69 5.42
C MET A 169 0.09 0.40 6.40
N VAL A 170 1.04 1.09 7.03
CA VAL A 170 0.76 2.13 8.02
C VAL A 170 1.58 3.38 7.71
N SER A 171 1.03 4.56 7.97
CA SER A 171 1.83 5.79 7.99
C SER A 171 2.61 5.93 9.29
N ASP A 172 3.62 6.80 9.29
CA ASP A 172 4.49 7.03 10.44
C ASP A 172 3.70 7.45 11.69
N GLY A 173 2.61 8.20 11.53
CA GLY A 173 1.76 8.61 12.65
C GLY A 173 1.16 7.44 13.45
N ILE A 174 0.96 6.27 12.84
CA ILE A 174 0.55 5.05 13.54
C ILE A 174 1.68 4.57 14.46
N LEU A 175 2.91 4.54 13.96
CA LEU A 175 4.08 4.10 14.74
C LEU A 175 4.40 5.10 15.86
N ASP A 176 4.38 6.39 15.56
CA ASP A 176 4.69 7.46 16.50
C ASP A 176 3.69 7.58 17.65
N ALA A 177 2.47 7.09 17.45
CA ALA A 177 1.44 7.03 18.49
C ALA A 177 1.66 5.91 19.51
N LEU A 178 2.53 4.95 19.22
CA LEU A 178 2.82 3.80 20.07
C LEU A 178 4.09 4.03 20.91
N PRO A 179 4.23 3.34 22.07
CA PRO A 179 5.40 3.47 22.92
C PRO A 179 6.70 3.17 22.17
N ALA A 180 7.70 4.03 22.34
CA ALA A 180 8.99 3.91 21.68
C ALA A 180 9.67 2.56 22.00
N GLY A 181 10.11 1.86 20.94
CA GLY A 181 10.74 0.55 21.01
C GLY A 181 9.77 -0.64 21.06
N GLU A 182 8.46 -0.40 21.18
CA GLU A 182 7.43 -1.45 21.21
C GLU A 182 6.47 -1.39 20.01
N GLN A 183 6.64 -0.43 19.13
CA GLN A 183 5.70 -0.12 18.04
C GLN A 183 5.37 -1.34 17.18
N GLU A 184 6.39 -1.96 16.63
CA GLU A 184 6.21 -3.11 15.73
C GLU A 184 5.67 -4.32 16.49
N HIS A 185 6.15 -4.56 17.70
CA HIS A 185 5.67 -5.67 18.52
C HIS A 185 4.18 -5.54 18.86
N LEU A 186 3.73 -4.34 19.20
CA LEU A 186 2.30 -4.07 19.46
C LEU A 186 1.45 -4.26 18.21
N LEU A 187 1.94 -3.79 17.05
CA LEU A 187 1.25 -4.03 15.78
C LEU A 187 1.22 -5.50 15.40
N ASP A 188 2.30 -6.26 15.62
CA ASP A 188 2.31 -7.72 15.43
C ASP A 188 1.23 -8.41 16.25
N LEU A 189 1.06 -8.01 17.51
CA LEU A 189 0.02 -8.57 18.38
C LEU A 189 -1.39 -8.20 17.89
N MET A 190 -1.61 -6.97 17.43
CA MET A 190 -2.91 -6.52 16.90
C MET A 190 -3.23 -7.24 15.59
N ILE A 191 -2.28 -7.34 14.67
CA ILE A 191 -2.47 -7.92 13.34
C ILE A 191 -2.56 -9.45 13.43
N GLY A 192 -1.61 -10.10 14.10
CA GLY A 192 -1.54 -11.55 14.21
C GLY A 192 -2.57 -12.15 15.16
N GLY A 193 -2.92 -11.43 16.22
CA GLY A 193 -3.91 -11.87 17.22
C GLY A 193 -5.37 -11.60 16.80
N SER A 194 -5.61 -10.86 15.72
CA SER A 194 -6.95 -10.52 15.28
C SER A 194 -7.56 -11.64 14.43
N PRO A 195 -8.80 -12.10 14.72
CA PRO A 195 -9.54 -13.05 13.90
C PRO A 195 -10.19 -12.40 12.68
N LEU A 196 -10.08 -11.07 12.52
CA LEU A 196 -10.75 -10.33 11.45
C LEU A 196 -10.12 -10.65 10.08
N GLU A 197 -10.95 -11.10 9.15
CA GLU A 197 -10.57 -11.38 7.76
C GLU A 197 -10.95 -10.24 6.82
N ASN A 198 -11.97 -9.45 7.17
CA ASN A 198 -12.38 -8.29 6.39
C ASN A 198 -11.35 -7.17 6.52
N PRO A 199 -10.74 -6.70 5.41
CA PRO A 199 -9.69 -5.67 5.46
C PRO A 199 -10.13 -4.34 6.07
N GLU A 200 -11.37 -3.91 5.84
CA GLU A 200 -11.90 -2.66 6.39
C GLU A 200 -12.10 -2.77 7.92
N GLU A 201 -12.64 -3.90 8.38
CA GLU A 201 -12.79 -4.15 9.81
C GLU A 201 -11.43 -4.23 10.51
N LEU A 202 -10.44 -4.87 9.90
CA LEU A 202 -9.09 -4.96 10.43
C LEU A 202 -8.41 -3.59 10.47
N ALA A 203 -8.54 -2.78 9.42
CA ALA A 203 -7.98 -1.43 9.39
C ALA A 203 -8.56 -0.56 10.51
N ASN A 204 -9.88 -0.57 10.69
CA ASN A 204 -10.55 0.16 11.76
C ASN A 204 -10.14 -0.36 13.15
N TYR A 205 -10.08 -1.68 13.35
CA TYR A 205 -9.64 -2.28 14.59
C TYR A 205 -8.22 -1.83 14.98
N ILE A 206 -7.27 -1.85 14.04
CA ILE A 206 -5.88 -1.42 14.31
C ILE A 206 -5.86 0.06 14.70
N LEU A 207 -6.53 0.94 13.93
CA LEU A 207 -6.56 2.37 14.21
C LEU A 207 -7.18 2.65 15.59
N ASP A 208 -8.30 2.02 15.93
CA ASP A 208 -8.97 2.18 17.22
C ASP A 208 -8.08 1.73 18.38
N LYS A 209 -7.39 0.60 18.24
CA LYS A 209 -6.44 0.10 19.26
C LYS A 209 -5.25 1.03 19.46
N VAL A 210 -4.69 1.55 18.37
CA VAL A 210 -3.59 2.53 18.45
C VAL A 210 -4.06 3.80 19.15
N LEU A 211 -5.26 4.31 18.82
CA LEU A 211 -5.85 5.49 19.49
C LEU A 211 -6.14 5.23 20.97
N GLU A 212 -6.62 4.05 21.34
CA GLU A 212 -6.81 3.67 22.76
C GLU A 212 -5.48 3.77 23.53
N LEU A 213 -4.38 3.22 22.97
CA LEU A 213 -3.05 3.29 23.59
C LEU A 213 -2.49 4.71 23.63
N ALA A 214 -2.81 5.53 22.64
CA ALA A 214 -2.44 6.96 22.58
C ALA A 214 -3.35 7.88 23.40
N ALA A 215 -4.22 7.33 24.27
CA ALA A 215 -5.21 8.07 25.06
C ALA A 215 -6.12 8.98 24.20
N GLY A 216 -6.49 8.52 23.01
CA GLY A 216 -7.35 9.24 22.07
C GLY A 216 -6.67 10.38 21.32
N LYS A 217 -5.34 10.51 21.40
CA LYS A 217 -4.60 11.60 20.78
C LYS A 217 -3.93 11.12 19.49
N ALA A 218 -4.35 11.69 18.37
CA ALA A 218 -3.63 11.58 17.11
C ALA A 218 -2.55 12.68 17.06
N GLY A 219 -1.32 12.33 17.39
CA GLY A 219 -0.19 13.28 17.41
C GLY A 219 0.24 13.71 16.01
N ASP A 220 -0.05 12.90 15.00
CA ASP A 220 0.15 13.15 13.58
C ASP A 220 -0.98 12.51 12.76
N ASP A 221 -0.93 12.65 11.44
CA ASP A 221 -1.84 11.99 10.52
C ASP A 221 -1.64 10.48 10.59
N MET A 222 -2.72 9.72 10.69
CA MET A 222 -2.71 8.28 10.95
C MET A 222 -3.51 7.57 9.87
N THR A 223 -2.87 6.65 9.16
CA THR A 223 -3.52 5.84 8.13
C THR A 223 -3.11 4.38 8.25
N VAL A 224 -4.10 3.49 8.20
CA VAL A 224 -3.93 2.04 8.09
C VAL A 224 -4.60 1.60 6.80
N LEU A 225 -3.83 1.06 5.85
CA LEU A 225 -4.32 0.51 4.59
C LEU A 225 -4.10 -1.01 4.60
N VAL A 226 -5.17 -1.76 4.44
CA VAL A 226 -5.16 -3.23 4.51
C VAL A 226 -5.58 -3.80 3.17
N ALA A 227 -4.83 -4.78 2.67
CA ALA A 227 -5.15 -5.52 1.44
C ALA A 227 -5.01 -7.02 1.69
N GLY A 228 -6.07 -7.77 1.54
CA GLY A 228 -6.06 -9.22 1.64
C GLY A 228 -6.24 -9.88 0.29
N ILE A 229 -5.63 -11.05 0.07
CA ILE A 229 -5.70 -11.82 -1.16
C ILE A 229 -6.37 -13.17 -0.94
N TRP A 230 -7.27 -13.53 -1.84
CA TRP A 230 -8.00 -14.81 -1.81
C TRP A 230 -8.03 -15.47 -3.17
N LYS A 231 -8.07 -16.81 -3.17
CA LYS A 231 -8.29 -17.58 -4.39
C LYS A 231 -9.72 -17.45 -4.87
N MET A 232 -9.88 -17.31 -6.19
CA MET A 232 -11.18 -17.41 -6.85
C MET A 232 -11.67 -18.85 -6.79
N CYS A 233 -12.89 -19.05 -6.25
CA CYS A 233 -13.60 -20.32 -6.34
C CYS A 233 -14.44 -20.32 -7.63
N TYR A 234 -13.95 -20.94 -8.68
CA TYR A 234 -14.77 -21.20 -9.87
C TYR A 234 -15.65 -22.41 -9.56
N SER A 235 -16.98 -22.22 -9.44
CA SER A 235 -17.93 -23.33 -9.47
C SER A 235 -17.80 -24.02 -10.82
N ARG A 236 -17.47 -25.31 -10.80
CA ARG A 236 -17.46 -26.17 -11.98
C ARG A 236 -18.87 -26.46 -12.46
#